data_6ad5c65bc017cbf2569724b784fc7453
#
_entry.id   6ad5c65bc017cbf2569724b784fc7453
#
_cell.length_a   1.000
_cell.length_b   1.000
_cell.length_c   1.000
_cell.angle_alpha   90.00
_cell.angle_beta   90.00
_cell.angle_gamma   90.00
#
_symmetry.space_group_name_H-M   'P 1'
#
loop_
_entity.id
_entity.type
_entity.pdbx_description
1 polymer ?
#
loop_
_entity_poly.entity_id
_entity_poly.type
_entity_poly.pdbx_seq_one_letter_code
_entity_poly.pdbx_strand_id
1 'polypeptide(L)'
;MLKKHRSGDKKCSPSTRLLVMGLTFASMTIFPTLSQAQKLMTITGSSMLYPLETKWARSYEKKHPGTKIDVSATGSGMGYRQAFLGDVSIGASDAYETKNIKKQYPDMVNIPVAMEDVEIIYNLPGISRKIPLRLDGNTLALIFLGKIGYWDDRRLLAENPGISLPHQKIRVIHRKDPSGTTFVLTDFLSRTSHEWRDEIGRDMSPSWPIGKSFNGSAGISGGVSAIPWSIGYDGHYWVKRSGLPSAALKNHDGYFVTGSLDSITNAGKSAIKARPDSQNLDKSIVFWVPGKNVYPASNFEYWVVNPHLDSESMMDVRHLISWVLGSGQNPSLLESAGFAPVPMNSTRPLIREWLRNLLLGNSFKVVTPG
;
A
#
# COMPACT_ATOMS: atom_id res chain seq x y z
N MET A 1 44.46 -83.56 -4.00
CA MET A 1 43.77 -84.86 -3.76
C MET A 1 42.44 -84.77 -4.42
N LEU A 2 42.30 -85.39 -5.64
CA LEU A 2 41.71 -86.71 -5.96
C LEU A 2 40.22 -86.72 -5.53
N LYS A 3 39.21 -86.99 -6.35
CA LYS A 3 38.99 -87.83 -7.55
C LYS A 3 37.55 -87.50 -8.02
N LYS A 4 37.24 -87.37 -9.32
CA LYS A 4 36.75 -88.38 -10.33
C LYS A 4 35.51 -89.15 -9.88
N HIS A 5 34.37 -89.08 -10.59
CA HIS A 5 33.95 -89.98 -11.71
C HIS A 5 32.48 -89.56 -12.10
N ARG A 6 32.20 -89.34 -13.41
CA ARG A 6 31.59 -90.23 -14.44
C ARG A 6 30.21 -90.79 -14.06
N SER A 7 29.21 -90.79 -14.81
CA SER A 7 28.80 -90.79 -16.23
C SER A 7 27.34 -91.21 -16.28
N GLY A 8 26.65 -90.93 -17.35
CA GLY A 8 25.41 -91.63 -17.67
C GLY A 8 24.44 -90.86 -18.59
N ASP A 9 24.68 -91.08 -19.90
CA ASP A 9 23.73 -90.71 -20.94
C ASP A 9 22.35 -91.39 -20.77
N LYS A 10 21.27 -90.64 -21.09
CA LYS A 10 20.15 -91.23 -21.89
C LYS A 10 19.37 -90.10 -22.58
N LYS A 11 19.36 -90.26 -23.92
CA LYS A 11 18.50 -89.52 -24.86
C LYS A 11 17.02 -89.80 -24.62
N CYS A 12 16.19 -88.84 -24.80
CA CYS A 12 14.85 -88.96 -25.39
C CYS A 12 14.38 -87.65 -25.98
N SER A 13 13.80 -87.69 -27.11
CA SER A 13 13.45 -86.74 -28.18
C SER A 13 12.16 -85.93 -27.87
N PRO A 14 11.75 -84.98 -28.75
CA PRO A 14 11.18 -83.68 -28.35
C PRO A 14 9.68 -83.66 -28.51
N SER A 15 9.07 -82.77 -27.72
CA SER A 15 7.72 -82.27 -27.99
C SER A 15 7.70 -80.73 -27.94
N THR A 16 7.56 -80.18 -29.10
CA THR A 16 7.42 -78.80 -29.40
C THR A 16 6.10 -78.26 -28.79
N ARG A 17 6.17 -77.46 -27.77
CA ARG A 17 5.05 -76.62 -27.37
C ARG A 17 5.38 -75.14 -27.68
N LEU A 18 4.69 -74.66 -28.69
CA LEU A 18 4.72 -73.27 -29.12
C LEU A 18 4.07 -72.44 -28.01
N LEU A 19 4.87 -71.66 -27.27
CA LEU A 19 4.35 -70.68 -26.30
C LEU A 19 4.19 -69.29 -27.01
N VAL A 20 2.97 -68.99 -27.39
CA VAL A 20 2.62 -67.65 -27.93
C VAL A 20 2.64 -66.66 -26.76
N MET A 21 3.72 -65.90 -26.67
CA MET A 21 3.86 -64.80 -25.72
C MET A 21 3.17 -63.60 -26.34
N GLY A 22 1.93 -63.31 -25.91
CA GLY A 22 1.19 -62.12 -26.29
C GLY A 22 1.84 -60.89 -25.64
N LEU A 23 2.55 -60.09 -26.41
CA LEU A 23 2.94 -58.72 -26.00
C LEU A 23 1.72 -57.82 -26.04
N THR A 24 1.13 -57.55 -24.87
CA THR A 24 0.20 -56.46 -24.72
C THR A 24 0.99 -55.14 -24.67
N PHE A 25 1.03 -54.42 -25.78
CA PHE A 25 1.45 -53.02 -25.82
C PHE A 25 0.43 -52.17 -25.08
N ALA A 26 0.72 -51.80 -23.83
CA ALA A 26 -0.01 -50.76 -23.15
C ALA A 26 0.36 -49.44 -23.82
N SER A 27 -0.50 -48.92 -24.69
CA SER A 27 -0.38 -47.61 -25.27
C SER A 27 -0.60 -46.56 -24.14
N MET A 28 0.50 -46.11 -23.57
CA MET A 28 0.51 -44.99 -22.64
C MET A 28 0.23 -43.70 -23.44
N THR A 29 -1.03 -43.30 -23.54
CA THR A 29 -1.42 -42.01 -24.10
C THR A 29 -0.89 -40.92 -23.19
N ILE A 30 0.27 -40.37 -23.55
CA ILE A 30 0.79 -39.13 -22.97
C ILE A 30 -0.13 -38.03 -23.48
N PHE A 31 -1.12 -37.63 -22.66
CA PHE A 31 -1.84 -36.38 -22.87
C PHE A 31 -0.83 -35.25 -22.64
N PRO A 32 -0.53 -34.42 -23.65
CA PRO A 32 0.24 -33.21 -23.39
C PRO A 32 -0.56 -32.38 -22.40
N THR A 33 -0.06 -32.26 -21.17
CA THR A 33 -0.52 -31.21 -20.27
C THR A 33 -0.17 -29.92 -20.98
N LEU A 34 -1.17 -29.25 -21.56
CA LEU A 34 -1.06 -27.88 -22.02
C LEU A 34 -0.60 -27.08 -20.81
N SER A 35 0.69 -26.79 -20.77
CA SER A 35 1.21 -25.81 -19.82
C SER A 35 0.54 -24.49 -20.16
N GLN A 36 -0.52 -24.17 -19.44
CA GLN A 36 -1.17 -22.88 -19.55
C GLN A 36 -0.13 -21.83 -19.20
N ALA A 37 0.21 -20.95 -20.14
CA ALA A 37 1.16 -19.87 -19.88
C ALA A 37 0.72 -19.11 -18.63
N GLN A 38 1.64 -18.97 -17.68
CA GLN A 38 1.36 -18.28 -16.43
C GLN A 38 1.11 -16.81 -16.72
N LYS A 39 -0.07 -16.32 -16.32
CA LYS A 39 -0.42 -14.89 -16.46
C LYS A 39 0.37 -14.09 -15.46
N LEU A 40 1.12 -13.09 -15.93
CA LEU A 40 1.90 -12.20 -15.10
C LEU A 40 1.19 -10.84 -14.99
N MET A 41 0.82 -10.46 -13.78
CA MET A 41 0.41 -9.10 -13.45
C MET A 41 1.49 -8.40 -12.63
N THR A 42 1.66 -7.11 -12.84
CA THR A 42 2.64 -6.28 -12.14
C THR A 42 1.95 -5.14 -11.42
N ILE A 43 2.32 -4.95 -10.15
CA ILE A 43 1.85 -3.83 -9.32
C ILE A 43 3.07 -3.05 -8.85
N THR A 44 3.09 -1.74 -9.04
CA THR A 44 4.21 -0.92 -8.57
C THR A 44 3.75 0.42 -8.03
N GLY A 45 4.50 0.97 -7.10
CA GLY A 45 4.21 2.31 -6.59
C GLY A 45 4.40 2.46 -5.09
N SER A 46 3.31 2.73 -4.38
CA SER A 46 3.35 3.05 -2.95
C SER A 46 4.14 2.03 -2.12
N SER A 47 5.16 2.53 -1.43
CA SER A 47 5.88 1.72 -0.43
C SER A 47 5.11 1.55 0.87
N MET A 48 4.09 2.38 1.09
CA MET A 48 3.16 2.30 2.21
C MET A 48 2.19 1.13 2.00
N LEU A 49 1.57 1.04 0.82
CA LEU A 49 0.62 -0.02 0.45
C LEU A 49 1.28 -1.39 0.17
N TYR A 50 2.57 -1.40 -0.18
CA TYR A 50 3.34 -2.60 -0.56
C TYR A 50 3.14 -3.83 0.37
N PRO A 51 3.12 -3.70 1.73
CA PRO A 51 2.91 -4.84 2.61
C PRO A 51 1.55 -5.52 2.41
N LEU A 52 0.50 -4.73 2.19
CA LEU A 52 -0.85 -5.23 1.94
C LEU A 52 -0.95 -5.87 0.55
N GLU A 53 -0.41 -5.23 -0.47
CA GLU A 53 -0.38 -5.74 -1.84
C GLU A 53 0.33 -7.10 -1.94
N THR A 54 1.43 -7.25 -1.22
CA THR A 54 2.15 -8.54 -1.13
C THR A 54 1.27 -9.64 -0.49
N LYS A 55 0.46 -9.29 0.50
CA LYS A 55 -0.48 -10.25 1.11
C LYS A 55 -1.64 -10.57 0.16
N TRP A 56 -2.18 -9.57 -0.53
CA TRP A 56 -3.22 -9.77 -1.53
C TRP A 56 -2.72 -10.65 -2.68
N ALA A 57 -1.53 -10.37 -3.21
CA ALA A 57 -0.92 -11.16 -4.28
C ALA A 57 -0.84 -12.64 -3.89
N ARG A 58 -0.23 -12.96 -2.75
CA ARG A 58 -0.13 -14.34 -2.24
C ARG A 58 -1.49 -15.01 -2.03
N SER A 59 -2.47 -14.25 -1.51
CA SER A 59 -3.81 -14.78 -1.24
C SER A 59 -4.60 -15.03 -2.53
N TYR A 60 -4.42 -14.17 -3.53
CA TYR A 60 -5.03 -14.29 -4.85
C TYR A 60 -4.42 -15.45 -5.63
N GLU A 61 -3.09 -15.51 -5.74
CA GLU A 61 -2.34 -16.58 -6.42
C GLU A 61 -2.71 -17.96 -5.89
N LYS A 62 -2.89 -18.11 -4.57
CA LYS A 62 -3.32 -19.37 -3.96
C LYS A 62 -4.68 -19.85 -4.47
N LYS A 63 -5.58 -18.94 -4.83
CA LYS A 63 -6.93 -19.23 -5.35
C LYS A 63 -6.97 -19.29 -6.88
N HIS A 64 -5.97 -18.72 -7.53
CA HIS A 64 -5.83 -18.62 -9.00
C HIS A 64 -4.46 -19.13 -9.45
N PRO A 65 -4.22 -20.46 -9.45
CA PRO A 65 -2.87 -21.04 -9.67
C PRO A 65 -2.19 -20.70 -10.99
N GLY A 66 -2.98 -20.24 -11.99
CA GLY A 66 -2.45 -19.79 -13.28
C GLY A 66 -1.97 -18.34 -13.30
N THR A 67 -2.06 -17.62 -12.17
CA THR A 67 -1.73 -16.19 -12.09
C THR A 67 -0.49 -15.99 -11.21
N LYS A 68 0.39 -15.09 -11.64
CA LYS A 68 1.53 -14.55 -10.87
C LYS A 68 1.38 -13.05 -10.74
N ILE A 69 1.62 -12.50 -9.54
CA ILE A 69 1.54 -11.07 -9.28
C ILE A 69 2.88 -10.61 -8.67
N ASP A 70 3.60 -9.79 -9.41
CA ASP A 70 4.83 -9.19 -8.95
C ASP A 70 4.54 -7.79 -8.38
N VAL A 71 4.93 -7.57 -7.13
CA VAL A 71 4.69 -6.32 -6.40
C VAL A 71 6.01 -5.64 -6.10
N SER A 72 6.10 -4.34 -6.37
CA SER A 72 7.30 -3.55 -6.09
C SER A 72 7.00 -2.16 -5.51
N ALA A 73 7.86 -1.71 -4.59
CA ALA A 73 7.72 -0.45 -3.86
C ALA A 73 8.63 0.63 -4.48
N THR A 74 8.13 1.36 -5.48
CA THR A 74 8.91 2.35 -6.25
C THR A 74 8.55 3.81 -5.91
N GLY A 75 7.55 4.03 -5.08
CA GLY A 75 6.97 5.33 -4.77
C GLY A 75 5.75 5.66 -5.63
N SER A 76 4.78 6.37 -5.07
CA SER A 76 3.48 6.66 -5.70
C SER A 76 3.61 7.40 -7.04
N GLY A 77 4.56 8.32 -7.15
CA GLY A 77 4.81 9.04 -8.42
C GLY A 77 5.27 8.10 -9.54
N MET A 78 6.09 7.09 -9.22
CA MET A 78 6.48 6.06 -10.18
C MET A 78 5.31 5.13 -10.50
N GLY A 79 4.45 4.81 -9.52
CA GLY A 79 3.22 4.06 -9.74
C GLY A 79 2.32 4.70 -10.80
N TYR A 80 2.04 6.00 -10.67
CA TYR A 80 1.30 6.76 -11.68
C TYR A 80 1.97 6.71 -13.05
N ARG A 81 3.27 7.00 -13.09
CA ARG A 81 4.02 7.07 -14.35
C ARG A 81 4.01 5.74 -15.10
N GLN A 82 4.36 4.66 -14.42
CA GLN A 82 4.47 3.34 -15.07
C GLN A 82 3.10 2.80 -15.50
N ALA A 83 2.05 3.04 -14.71
CA ALA A 83 0.69 2.69 -15.10
C ALA A 83 0.23 3.52 -16.33
N PHE A 84 0.52 4.81 -16.37
CA PHE A 84 0.21 5.68 -17.51
C PHE A 84 0.90 5.22 -18.80
N LEU A 85 2.17 4.79 -18.70
CA LEU A 85 2.93 4.28 -19.85
C LEU A 85 2.51 2.87 -20.27
N GLY A 86 1.72 2.16 -19.46
CA GLY A 86 1.37 0.74 -19.69
C GLY A 86 2.50 -0.23 -19.36
N ASP A 87 3.54 0.24 -18.65
CA ASP A 87 4.68 -0.60 -18.24
C ASP A 87 4.31 -1.61 -17.14
N VAL A 88 3.22 -1.35 -16.43
CA VAL A 88 2.68 -2.19 -15.35
C VAL A 88 1.17 -2.33 -15.46
N SER A 89 0.65 -3.43 -14.92
CA SER A 89 -0.80 -3.69 -14.89
C SER A 89 -1.55 -2.71 -14.00
N ILE A 90 -0.95 -2.35 -12.86
CA ILE A 90 -1.55 -1.47 -11.84
C ILE A 90 -0.46 -0.60 -11.22
N GLY A 91 -0.72 0.70 -11.13
CA GLY A 91 0.03 1.61 -10.28
C GLY A 91 -0.57 1.67 -8.88
N ALA A 92 0.25 1.92 -7.85
CA ALA A 92 -0.19 2.09 -6.47
C ALA A 92 0.16 3.49 -5.95
N SER A 93 -0.77 4.15 -5.27
CA SER A 93 -0.58 5.52 -4.78
C SER A 93 -1.36 5.82 -3.52
N ASP A 94 -0.70 6.50 -2.57
CA ASP A 94 -1.38 7.09 -1.41
C ASP A 94 -1.94 8.49 -1.74
N ALA A 95 -1.49 9.08 -2.87
CA ALA A 95 -2.00 10.37 -3.31
C ALA A 95 -3.29 10.19 -4.14
N TYR A 96 -4.30 10.98 -3.80
CA TYR A 96 -5.49 11.08 -4.63
C TYR A 96 -5.24 11.88 -5.90
N GLU A 97 -6.12 11.72 -6.89
CA GLU A 97 -6.04 12.46 -8.14
C GLU A 97 -6.35 13.95 -7.92
N THR A 98 -5.33 14.79 -8.03
CA THR A 98 -5.48 16.25 -8.08
C THR A 98 -5.65 16.75 -9.51
N LYS A 99 -6.05 18.02 -9.69
CA LYS A 99 -6.07 18.64 -11.03
C LYS A 99 -4.71 18.55 -11.73
N ASN A 100 -3.61 18.69 -10.97
CA ASN A 100 -2.24 18.59 -11.52
C ASN A 100 -1.90 17.16 -11.93
N ILE A 101 -2.22 16.17 -11.10
CA ILE A 101 -2.02 14.75 -11.42
C ILE A 101 -2.85 14.38 -12.64
N LYS A 102 -4.13 14.79 -12.69
CA LYS A 102 -4.99 14.55 -13.84
C LYS A 102 -4.50 15.20 -15.14
N LYS A 103 -3.91 16.40 -15.04
CA LYS A 103 -3.29 17.06 -16.20
C LYS A 103 -2.04 16.31 -16.66
N GLN A 104 -1.26 15.77 -15.74
CA GLN A 104 -0.03 15.03 -16.03
C GLN A 104 -0.30 13.62 -16.56
N TYR A 105 -1.32 12.97 -16.01
CA TYR A 105 -1.72 11.59 -16.32
C TYR A 105 -3.22 11.56 -16.66
N PRO A 106 -3.60 12.03 -17.86
CA PRO A 106 -5.00 12.04 -18.27
C PRO A 106 -5.55 10.61 -18.37
N ASP A 107 -6.86 10.47 -18.18
CA ASP A 107 -7.65 9.25 -18.31
C ASP A 107 -7.34 8.14 -17.29
N MET A 108 -6.35 8.30 -16.43
CA MET A 108 -6.08 7.31 -15.39
C MET A 108 -7.23 7.20 -14.39
N VAL A 109 -7.48 5.99 -13.92
CA VAL A 109 -8.56 5.69 -12.98
C VAL A 109 -8.00 5.35 -11.61
N ASN A 110 -8.37 6.15 -10.60
CA ASN A 110 -8.00 5.91 -9.21
C ASN A 110 -9.09 5.11 -8.51
N ILE A 111 -8.75 3.93 -8.02
CA ILE A 111 -9.66 3.02 -7.33
C ILE A 111 -9.23 2.90 -5.88
N PRO A 112 -10.01 3.37 -4.90
CA PRO A 112 -9.66 3.21 -3.49
C PRO A 112 -9.76 1.74 -3.10
N VAL A 113 -8.69 1.22 -2.53
CA VAL A 113 -8.55 -0.20 -2.20
C VAL A 113 -8.39 -0.49 -0.71
N ALA A 114 -7.94 0.49 0.08
CA ALA A 114 -7.78 0.40 1.53
C ALA A 114 -7.78 1.80 2.15
N MET A 115 -7.67 1.87 3.48
CA MET A 115 -7.40 3.12 4.21
C MET A 115 -6.21 2.92 5.14
N GLU A 116 -5.41 3.98 5.28
CA GLU A 116 -4.27 4.05 6.20
C GLU A 116 -4.12 5.47 6.76
N ASP A 117 -3.14 5.67 7.63
CA ASP A 117 -2.74 6.98 8.14
C ASP A 117 -1.26 7.23 7.93
N VAL A 118 -0.89 8.50 8.04
CA VAL A 118 0.51 8.95 8.08
C VAL A 118 0.81 9.44 9.48
N GLU A 119 1.49 8.60 10.24
CA GLU A 119 1.88 8.88 11.63
C GLU A 119 3.22 9.62 11.68
N ILE A 120 3.33 10.55 12.62
CA ILE A 120 4.57 11.28 12.87
C ILE A 120 5.40 10.48 13.87
N ILE A 121 6.47 9.88 13.39
CA ILE A 121 7.39 9.04 14.17
C ILE A 121 8.59 9.85 14.65
N TYR A 122 9.12 9.48 15.82
CA TYR A 122 10.27 10.18 16.39
C TYR A 122 11.19 9.24 17.16
N ASN A 123 12.43 9.68 17.35
CA ASN A 123 13.42 8.97 18.14
C ASN A 123 14.02 9.89 19.21
N LEU A 124 13.48 9.83 20.43
CA LEU A 124 13.90 10.61 21.59
C LEU A 124 14.50 9.70 22.66
N PRO A 125 15.83 9.47 22.64
CA PRO A 125 16.50 8.66 23.65
C PRO A 125 16.26 9.18 25.08
N GLY A 126 15.91 8.28 25.99
CA GLY A 126 15.68 8.63 27.40
C GLY A 126 14.29 9.21 27.71
N ILE A 127 13.47 9.53 26.71
CA ILE A 127 12.10 10.00 26.91
C ILE A 127 11.14 8.80 26.98
N SER A 128 10.22 8.85 27.95
CA SER A 128 9.21 7.80 28.12
C SER A 128 8.30 7.70 26.88
N ARG A 129 8.12 6.47 26.37
CA ARG A 129 7.20 6.18 25.27
C ARG A 129 5.76 5.91 25.73
N LYS A 130 5.48 5.97 27.04
CA LYS A 130 4.15 5.68 27.60
C LYS A 130 3.12 6.78 27.26
N ILE A 131 3.60 8.01 27.13
CA ILE A 131 2.78 9.16 26.77
C ILE A 131 3.27 9.64 25.41
N PRO A 132 2.44 9.58 24.36
CA PRO A 132 2.83 10.06 23.04
C PRO A 132 3.02 11.58 23.07
N LEU A 133 3.98 12.08 22.31
CA LEU A 133 4.08 13.51 22.03
C LEU A 133 2.78 14.02 21.40
N ARG A 134 2.38 15.22 21.79
CA ARG A 134 1.27 15.95 21.18
C ARG A 134 1.84 16.97 20.20
N LEU A 135 1.30 16.99 18.99
CA LEU A 135 1.72 17.94 17.96
C LEU A 135 0.50 18.55 17.29
N ASP A 136 0.41 19.85 17.36
CA ASP A 136 -0.48 20.64 16.52
C ASP A 136 0.08 20.69 15.10
N GLY A 137 -0.77 20.73 14.09
CA GLY A 137 -0.33 20.73 12.70
C GLY A 137 0.53 21.95 12.31
N ASN A 138 0.28 23.10 12.90
CA ASN A 138 1.11 24.28 12.67
C ASN A 138 2.49 24.14 13.33
N THR A 139 2.56 23.62 14.56
CA THR A 139 3.85 23.32 15.23
C THR A 139 4.66 22.30 14.43
N LEU A 140 4.00 21.25 13.92
CA LEU A 140 4.64 20.27 13.06
C LEU A 140 5.17 20.89 11.75
N ALA A 141 4.38 21.76 11.12
CA ALA A 141 4.81 22.49 9.93
C ALA A 141 6.07 23.32 10.19
N LEU A 142 6.11 24.06 11.30
CA LEU A 142 7.28 24.86 11.69
C LEU A 142 8.53 24.02 11.95
N ILE A 143 8.38 22.77 12.43
CA ILE A 143 9.49 21.83 12.53
C ILE A 143 10.02 21.48 11.14
N PHE A 144 9.17 21.08 10.21
CA PHE A 144 9.56 20.70 8.85
C PHE A 144 10.08 21.91 8.02
N LEU A 145 9.66 23.14 8.36
CA LEU A 145 10.23 24.38 7.81
C LEU A 145 11.58 24.77 8.45
N GLY A 146 12.00 24.10 9.53
CA GLY A 146 13.22 24.45 10.27
C GLY A 146 13.12 25.65 11.19
N LYS A 147 11.89 26.20 11.38
CA LYS A 147 11.62 27.35 12.25
C LYS A 147 11.49 26.96 13.73
N ILE A 148 11.26 25.66 14.00
CA ILE A 148 11.46 25.02 15.30
C ILE A 148 12.63 24.06 15.14
N GLY A 149 13.77 24.43 15.68
CA GLY A 149 15.02 23.68 15.52
C GLY A 149 15.43 22.82 16.69
N TYR A 150 14.80 22.97 17.85
CA TYR A 150 15.13 22.26 19.09
C TYR A 150 13.90 21.65 19.75
N TRP A 151 14.08 20.49 20.40
CA TRP A 151 12.99 19.78 21.06
C TRP A 151 12.40 20.53 22.28
N ASP A 152 13.16 21.37 22.95
CA ASP A 152 12.70 22.22 24.07
C ASP A 152 12.16 23.59 23.63
N ASP A 153 11.79 23.76 22.36
CA ASP A 153 11.09 24.96 21.90
C ASP A 153 9.80 25.18 22.74
N ARG A 154 9.56 26.42 23.14
CA ARG A 154 8.42 26.78 24.02
C ARG A 154 7.06 26.30 23.50
N ARG A 155 6.89 26.19 22.18
CA ARG A 155 5.64 25.70 21.55
C ARG A 155 5.47 24.21 21.79
N LEU A 156 6.53 23.42 21.60
CA LEU A 156 6.54 21.99 21.90
C LEU A 156 6.32 21.72 23.39
N LEU A 157 6.96 22.49 24.27
CA LEU A 157 6.75 22.37 25.71
C LEU A 157 5.31 22.68 26.14
N ALA A 158 4.68 23.70 25.52
CA ALA A 158 3.29 24.08 25.80
C ALA A 158 2.29 22.99 25.39
N GLU A 159 2.54 22.26 24.29
CA GLU A 159 1.71 21.15 23.86
C GLU A 159 1.94 19.86 24.66
N ASN A 160 3.09 19.74 25.33
CA ASN A 160 3.53 18.54 26.02
C ASN A 160 3.79 18.75 27.51
N PRO A 161 2.82 19.26 28.28
CA PRO A 161 3.01 19.47 29.71
C PRO A 161 3.31 18.14 30.39
N GLY A 162 4.36 18.12 31.23
CA GLY A 162 4.80 16.93 31.97
C GLY A 162 5.78 16.04 31.20
N ILE A 163 6.14 16.37 29.96
CA ILE A 163 7.26 15.70 29.24
C ILE A 163 8.47 16.65 29.26
N SER A 164 9.57 16.22 29.88
CA SER A 164 10.82 16.97 29.87
C SER A 164 11.54 16.78 28.53
N LEU A 165 11.29 17.67 27.59
CA LEU A 165 11.97 17.66 26.29
C LEU A 165 13.38 18.29 26.43
N PRO A 166 14.44 17.66 25.88
CA PRO A 166 15.80 18.12 26.08
C PRO A 166 16.19 19.22 25.08
N HIS A 167 17.20 20.02 25.42
CA HIS A 167 17.81 20.98 24.52
C HIS A 167 18.66 20.23 23.46
N GLN A 168 17.98 19.57 22.53
CA GLN A 168 18.57 18.81 21.42
C GLN A 168 18.02 19.30 20.08
N LYS A 169 18.92 19.38 19.08
CA LYS A 169 18.51 19.79 17.73
C LYS A 169 17.60 18.74 17.09
N ILE A 170 16.47 19.17 16.54
CA ILE A 170 15.57 18.32 15.78
C ILE A 170 16.22 17.95 14.44
N ARG A 171 16.23 16.66 14.10
CA ARG A 171 16.74 16.13 12.84
C ARG A 171 15.57 15.62 12.01
N VAL A 172 15.17 16.41 11.03
CA VAL A 172 14.06 16.07 10.15
C VAL A 172 14.49 14.97 9.15
N ILE A 173 13.63 13.96 9.00
CA ILE A 173 13.79 12.86 8.04
C ILE A 173 12.60 12.90 7.08
N HIS A 174 12.88 12.88 5.78
CA HIS A 174 11.84 12.94 4.74
C HIS A 174 12.12 12.02 3.56
N ARG A 175 11.15 11.84 2.70
CA ARG A 175 11.25 11.00 1.50
C ARG A 175 12.12 11.66 0.44
N LYS A 176 12.91 10.83 -0.25
CA LYS A 176 13.72 11.23 -1.42
C LYS A 176 12.95 11.02 -2.72
N ASP A 177 12.19 9.94 -2.78
CA ASP A 177 11.37 9.54 -3.93
C ASP A 177 10.03 10.30 -3.96
N PRO A 178 9.38 10.47 -5.13
CA PRO A 178 8.02 10.99 -5.23
C PRO A 178 7.03 10.09 -4.49
N SER A 179 6.51 10.57 -3.36
CA SER A 179 5.82 9.77 -2.35
C SER A 179 4.40 10.25 -2.09
N GLY A 180 3.44 9.33 -2.14
CA GLY A 180 2.08 9.59 -1.71
C GLY A 180 1.99 9.84 -0.20
N THR A 181 2.79 9.14 0.62
CA THR A 181 2.91 9.41 2.07
C THR A 181 3.34 10.85 2.35
N THR A 182 4.31 11.36 1.56
CA THR A 182 4.70 12.78 1.59
C THR A 182 3.55 13.68 1.17
N PHE A 183 2.79 13.30 0.14
CA PHE A 183 1.63 14.05 -0.30
C PHE A 183 0.57 14.19 0.80
N VAL A 184 0.24 13.10 1.51
CA VAL A 184 -0.71 13.12 2.64
C VAL A 184 -0.22 14.02 3.76
N LEU A 185 1.05 13.91 4.15
CA LEU A 185 1.65 14.81 5.15
C LEU A 185 1.55 16.26 4.71
N THR A 186 2.00 16.59 3.49
CA THR A 186 2.05 17.98 3.00
C THR A 186 0.66 18.57 2.78
N ASP A 187 -0.36 17.75 2.46
CA ASP A 187 -1.75 18.20 2.44
C ASP A 187 -2.26 18.52 3.85
N PHE A 188 -1.96 17.67 4.84
CA PHE A 188 -2.28 17.95 6.25
C PHE A 188 -1.61 19.25 6.74
N LEU A 189 -0.32 19.42 6.48
CA LEU A 189 0.42 20.64 6.85
C LEU A 189 -0.13 21.88 6.14
N SER A 190 -0.51 21.79 4.88
CA SER A 190 -1.10 22.89 4.11
C SER A 190 -2.48 23.31 4.64
N ARG A 191 -3.23 22.37 5.25
CA ARG A 191 -4.54 22.67 5.87
C ARG A 191 -4.42 23.31 7.24
N THR A 192 -3.35 23.02 7.95
CA THR A 192 -3.17 23.39 9.36
C THR A 192 -2.19 24.53 9.57
N SER A 193 -1.37 24.89 8.56
CA SER A 193 -0.40 25.96 8.60
C SER A 193 -0.47 26.82 7.34
N HIS A 194 -0.76 28.12 7.52
CA HIS A 194 -0.69 29.10 6.43
C HIS A 194 0.73 29.20 5.88
N GLU A 195 1.71 29.22 6.77
CA GLU A 195 3.12 29.35 6.44
C GLU A 195 3.61 28.21 5.56
N TRP A 196 3.28 26.94 5.93
CA TRP A 196 3.60 25.79 5.08
C TRP A 196 2.91 25.88 3.72
N ARG A 197 1.61 26.21 3.71
CA ARG A 197 0.84 26.28 2.47
C ARG A 197 1.41 27.30 1.49
N ASP A 198 1.85 28.46 2.00
CA ASP A 198 2.32 29.57 1.18
C ASP A 198 3.79 29.39 0.74
N GLU A 199 4.65 28.75 1.56
CA GLU A 199 6.05 28.52 1.25
C GLU A 199 6.32 27.23 0.46
N ILE A 200 5.62 26.13 0.78
CA ILE A 200 5.90 24.79 0.25
C ILE A 200 4.67 24.22 -0.48
N GLY A 201 3.51 24.24 0.18
CA GLY A 201 2.29 23.66 -0.33
C GLY A 201 2.26 22.13 -0.25
N ARG A 202 1.33 21.54 -1.03
CA ARG A 202 1.08 20.10 -1.10
C ARG A 202 1.72 19.50 -2.34
N ASP A 203 2.60 18.51 -2.15
CA ASP A 203 3.28 17.82 -3.25
C ASP A 203 3.75 16.42 -2.84
N MET A 204 3.98 15.52 -3.81
CA MET A 204 4.67 14.23 -3.61
C MET A 204 6.19 14.40 -3.46
N SER A 205 6.74 15.49 -3.97
CA SER A 205 8.17 15.81 -3.99
C SER A 205 8.39 17.30 -3.68
N PRO A 206 7.99 17.79 -2.49
CA PRO A 206 8.15 19.19 -2.15
C PRO A 206 9.64 19.59 -2.07
N SER A 207 9.93 20.86 -2.27
CA SER A 207 11.25 21.42 -2.02
C SER A 207 11.49 21.52 -0.52
N TRP A 208 12.00 20.44 0.08
CA TRP A 208 12.27 20.38 1.52
C TRP A 208 13.33 21.42 1.92
N PRO A 209 13.04 22.34 2.86
CA PRO A 209 14.01 23.37 3.26
C PRO A 209 15.12 22.79 4.14
N ILE A 210 14.84 21.71 4.87
CA ILE A 210 15.77 21.04 5.76
C ILE A 210 15.53 19.53 5.77
N GLY A 211 16.46 18.79 6.32
CA GLY A 211 16.30 17.37 6.63
C GLY A 211 17.25 16.46 5.86
N LYS A 212 17.16 15.18 6.18
CA LYS A 212 17.88 14.10 5.49
C LYS A 212 16.88 13.20 4.79
N SER A 213 17.15 12.90 3.52
CA SER A 213 16.26 12.13 2.68
C SER A 213 16.57 10.64 2.67
N PHE A 214 15.51 9.81 2.61
CA PHE A 214 15.58 8.36 2.47
C PHE A 214 14.54 7.86 1.47
N ASN A 215 14.82 6.74 0.80
CA ASN A 215 13.89 6.13 -0.14
C ASN A 215 12.89 5.21 0.56
N GLY A 216 11.64 5.33 0.20
CA GLY A 216 10.55 4.45 0.64
C GLY A 216 10.25 4.52 2.14
N SER A 217 9.18 3.90 2.56
CA SER A 217 8.74 3.83 3.96
C SER A 217 9.77 3.10 4.84
N ALA A 218 10.30 1.97 4.38
CA ALA A 218 11.37 1.27 5.12
C ALA A 218 12.59 2.15 5.37
N GLY A 219 12.94 3.03 4.42
CA GLY A 219 14.04 3.98 4.55
C GLY A 219 13.75 5.05 5.59
N ILE A 220 12.53 5.57 5.65
CA ILE A 220 12.12 6.57 6.65
C ILE A 220 12.17 5.96 8.05
N SER A 221 11.47 4.83 8.28
CA SER A 221 11.47 4.16 9.59
C SER A 221 12.88 3.75 10.02
N GLY A 222 13.71 3.24 9.10
CA GLY A 222 15.11 2.92 9.35
C GLY A 222 15.95 4.16 9.69
N GLY A 223 15.77 5.27 8.98
CA GLY A 223 16.46 6.53 9.21
C GLY A 223 16.14 7.15 10.57
N VAL A 224 14.84 7.19 10.93
CA VAL A 224 14.42 7.67 12.26
C VAL A 224 14.92 6.77 13.37
N SER A 225 14.88 5.45 13.20
CA SER A 225 15.40 4.49 14.18
C SER A 225 16.89 4.66 14.43
N ALA A 226 17.67 4.90 13.37
CA ALA A 226 19.12 5.01 13.45
C ALA A 226 19.63 6.38 13.91
N ILE A 227 18.83 7.44 13.76
CA ILE A 227 19.26 8.81 14.03
C ILE A 227 18.58 9.34 15.31
N PRO A 228 19.32 9.49 16.43
CA PRO A 228 18.77 10.08 17.66
C PRO A 228 18.26 11.50 17.41
N TRP A 229 17.25 11.91 18.17
CA TRP A 229 16.64 13.25 18.12
C TRP A 229 15.99 13.58 16.78
N SER A 230 15.62 12.55 16.02
CA SER A 230 14.98 12.71 14.74
C SER A 230 13.45 12.65 14.82
N ILE A 231 12.82 13.22 13.80
CA ILE A 231 11.39 13.20 13.51
C ILE A 231 11.21 12.86 12.03
N GLY A 232 10.22 12.05 11.72
CA GLY A 232 9.83 11.68 10.37
C GLY A 232 8.36 11.29 10.32
N TYR A 233 7.95 10.61 9.28
CA TYR A 233 6.56 10.20 9.08
C TYR A 233 6.48 8.89 8.30
N ASP A 234 5.53 8.03 8.66
CA ASP A 234 5.34 6.75 7.97
C ASP A 234 3.93 6.21 8.20
N GLY A 235 3.52 5.20 7.44
CA GLY A 235 2.24 4.52 7.61
C GLY A 235 2.20 3.58 8.80
N HIS A 236 0.99 3.28 9.27
CA HIS A 236 0.73 2.47 10.47
C HIS A 236 1.50 1.14 10.52
N TYR A 237 1.53 0.41 9.39
CA TYR A 237 2.30 -0.84 9.29
C TYR A 237 3.78 -0.64 9.65
N TRP A 238 4.40 0.38 9.08
CA TRP A 238 5.83 0.65 9.27
C TRP A 238 6.14 1.15 10.67
N VAL A 239 5.24 1.93 11.26
CA VAL A 239 5.32 2.38 12.66
C VAL A 239 5.31 1.16 13.59
N LYS A 240 4.34 0.26 13.44
CA LYS A 240 4.26 -0.99 14.22
C LYS A 240 5.49 -1.88 14.02
N ARG A 241 5.95 -2.03 12.79
CA ARG A 241 7.11 -2.85 12.45
C ARG A 241 8.41 -2.31 13.02
N SER A 242 8.60 -1.00 13.02
CA SER A 242 9.81 -0.35 13.54
C SER A 242 9.86 -0.29 15.07
N GLY A 243 8.71 -0.35 15.73
CA GLY A 243 8.56 -0.14 17.15
C GLY A 243 8.88 1.31 17.58
N LEU A 244 8.94 2.25 16.65
CA LEU A 244 9.09 3.66 16.95
C LEU A 244 7.82 4.21 17.59
N PRO A 245 7.95 5.18 18.52
CA PRO A 245 6.79 5.91 19.02
C PRO A 245 6.28 6.85 17.94
N SER A 246 4.95 7.04 17.91
CA SER A 246 4.29 8.05 17.08
C SER A 246 3.58 9.10 17.93
N ALA A 247 3.47 10.32 17.38
CA ALA A 247 2.84 11.44 18.04
C ALA A 247 1.31 11.39 17.91
N ALA A 248 0.61 11.92 18.92
CA ALA A 248 -0.78 12.25 18.81
C ALA A 248 -0.93 13.60 18.08
N LEU A 249 -1.62 13.60 16.95
CA LEU A 249 -1.89 14.80 16.18
C LEU A 249 -3.21 15.46 16.60
N LYS A 250 -3.22 16.78 16.63
CA LYS A 250 -4.43 17.56 16.88
C LYS A 250 -5.33 17.52 15.67
N ASN A 251 -6.55 16.99 15.84
CA ASN A 251 -7.52 16.87 14.77
C ASN A 251 -8.38 18.11 14.56
N HIS A 252 -9.31 18.06 13.61
CA HIS A 252 -10.24 19.15 13.27
C HIS A 252 -10.99 19.69 14.50
N ASP A 253 -11.43 18.82 15.41
CA ASP A 253 -12.21 19.21 16.60
C ASP A 253 -11.34 19.54 17.82
N GLY A 254 -10.00 19.61 17.64
CA GLY A 254 -9.06 20.02 18.68
C GLY A 254 -8.58 18.89 19.61
N TYR A 255 -8.97 17.65 19.36
CA TYR A 255 -8.49 16.49 20.14
C TYR A 255 -7.14 16.01 19.63
N PHE A 256 -6.24 15.63 20.55
CA PHE A 256 -5.02 14.92 20.21
C PHE A 256 -5.32 13.43 20.07
N VAL A 257 -5.12 12.87 18.87
CA VAL A 257 -5.45 11.50 18.50
C VAL A 257 -4.19 10.79 18.00
N THR A 258 -3.95 9.55 18.46
CA THR A 258 -2.91 8.66 17.93
C THR A 258 -3.44 7.85 16.76
N GLY A 259 -2.55 7.47 15.85
CA GLY A 259 -2.86 6.54 14.77
C GLY A 259 -3.31 5.18 15.31
N SER A 260 -4.38 4.66 14.74
CA SER A 260 -4.92 3.33 15.02
C SER A 260 -5.93 2.93 13.95
N LEU A 261 -6.18 1.64 13.78
CA LEU A 261 -7.18 1.16 12.82
C LEU A 261 -8.59 1.71 13.11
N ASP A 262 -8.93 1.91 14.39
CA ASP A 262 -10.20 2.53 14.78
C ASP A 262 -10.26 4.00 14.39
N SER A 263 -9.20 4.79 14.63
CA SER A 263 -9.17 6.20 14.27
C SER A 263 -9.15 6.44 12.76
N ILE A 264 -8.50 5.56 11.99
CA ILE A 264 -8.54 5.52 10.51
C ILE A 264 -9.96 5.19 10.03
N THR A 265 -10.57 4.15 10.59
CA THR A 265 -11.94 3.73 10.24
C THR A 265 -12.96 4.84 10.53
N ASN A 266 -12.83 5.52 11.67
CA ASN A 266 -13.69 6.65 12.02
C ASN A 266 -13.49 7.83 11.07
N ALA A 267 -12.24 8.09 10.65
CA ALA A 267 -11.93 9.11 9.68
C ALA A 267 -12.63 8.85 8.35
N GLY A 268 -12.53 7.63 7.81
CA GLY A 268 -13.20 7.25 6.58
C GLY A 268 -14.73 7.35 6.65
N LYS A 269 -15.34 6.87 7.74
CA LYS A 269 -16.79 7.01 7.96
C LYS A 269 -17.24 8.47 8.04
N SER A 270 -16.49 9.31 8.77
CA SER A 270 -16.77 10.73 8.90
C SER A 270 -16.63 11.46 7.57
N ALA A 271 -15.62 11.13 6.80
CA ALA A 271 -15.38 11.68 5.49
C ALA A 271 -16.53 11.41 4.52
N ILE A 272 -17.01 10.18 4.45
CA ILE A 272 -18.16 9.81 3.59
C ILE A 272 -19.43 10.52 4.06
N LYS A 273 -19.66 10.61 5.37
CA LYS A 273 -20.81 11.33 5.93
C LYS A 273 -20.78 12.82 5.61
N ALA A 274 -19.61 13.44 5.67
CA ALA A 274 -19.45 14.87 5.38
C ALA A 274 -19.66 15.21 3.90
N ARG A 275 -19.53 14.24 2.99
CA ARG A 275 -19.68 14.44 1.53
C ARG A 275 -20.44 13.28 0.89
N PRO A 276 -21.74 13.11 1.21
CA PRO A 276 -22.55 11.99 0.71
C PRO A 276 -22.70 11.98 -0.82
N ASP A 277 -22.61 13.15 -1.46
CA ASP A 277 -22.77 13.33 -2.90
C ASP A 277 -21.43 13.31 -3.68
N SER A 278 -20.30 13.08 -3.00
CA SER A 278 -19.03 12.94 -3.70
C SER A 278 -19.02 11.62 -4.45
N GLN A 279 -19.40 11.65 -5.72
CA GLN A 279 -19.38 10.50 -6.62
C GLN A 279 -17.97 9.97 -6.88
N ASN A 280 -16.95 10.69 -6.43
CA ASN A 280 -15.56 10.38 -6.63
C ASN A 280 -14.84 10.34 -5.29
N LEU A 281 -14.64 9.14 -4.75
CA LEU A 281 -13.69 8.92 -3.65
C LEU A 281 -12.23 9.23 -4.06
N ASP A 282 -11.99 9.52 -5.33
CA ASP A 282 -10.75 10.03 -5.89
C ASP A 282 -10.49 11.50 -5.54
N LYS A 283 -11.52 12.26 -5.16
CA LYS A 283 -11.40 13.64 -4.69
C LYS A 283 -11.17 13.66 -3.18
N SER A 284 -9.99 13.29 -2.84
CA SER A 284 -9.34 13.69 -1.62
C SER A 284 -10.22 13.96 -0.43
N ILE A 285 -10.28 12.98 0.28
CA ILE A 285 -10.60 13.13 1.65
C ILE A 285 -9.33 12.77 2.43
N VAL A 286 -8.30 13.59 2.33
CA VAL A 286 -7.38 13.69 3.44
C VAL A 286 -8.21 14.30 4.54
N PHE A 287 -8.37 13.56 5.57
CA PHE A 287 -9.52 13.57 6.44
C PHE A 287 -9.47 14.70 7.48
N TRP A 288 -9.38 15.90 7.01
CA TRP A 288 -9.69 17.05 7.84
C TRP A 288 -11.20 17.13 8.07
N VAL A 289 -11.72 16.12 8.77
CA VAL A 289 -13.15 15.92 9.03
C VAL A 289 -13.43 15.91 10.52
N PRO A 290 -14.64 16.29 10.97
CA PRO A 290 -14.99 16.31 12.37
C PRO A 290 -15.06 14.90 12.96
N GLY A 291 -14.77 14.80 14.25
CA GLY A 291 -14.89 13.57 15.05
C GLY A 291 -13.83 13.48 16.14
N LYS A 292 -14.27 13.18 17.37
CA LYS A 292 -13.39 13.12 18.54
C LYS A 292 -12.22 12.12 18.35
N ASN A 293 -12.49 10.97 17.75
CA ASN A 293 -11.51 9.90 17.55
C ASN A 293 -11.23 9.70 16.06
N VAL A 294 -10.87 10.78 15.36
CA VAL A 294 -10.49 10.83 13.95
C VAL A 294 -9.03 11.22 13.86
N TYR A 295 -8.19 10.35 13.27
CA TYR A 295 -6.80 10.70 13.01
C TYR A 295 -6.72 11.61 11.78
N PRO A 296 -6.13 12.83 11.88
CA PRO A 296 -6.31 13.87 10.86
C PRO A 296 -5.49 13.66 9.59
N ALA A 297 -4.45 12.84 9.63
CA ALA A 297 -3.63 12.48 8.48
C ALA A 297 -3.96 11.06 7.96
N SER A 298 -5.24 10.68 7.99
CA SER A 298 -5.73 9.45 7.38
C SER A 298 -6.06 9.65 5.90
N ASN A 299 -5.99 8.56 5.12
CA ASN A 299 -6.17 8.61 3.68
C ASN A 299 -6.75 7.31 3.11
N PHE A 300 -7.34 7.40 1.89
CA PHE A 300 -7.52 6.24 1.04
C PHE A 300 -6.23 5.90 0.32
N GLU A 301 -5.99 4.62 0.17
CA GLU A 301 -4.97 4.05 -0.68
C GLU A 301 -5.59 3.68 -2.04
N TYR A 302 -4.90 3.98 -3.13
CA TYR A 302 -5.45 3.85 -4.47
C TYR A 302 -4.64 2.91 -5.34
N TRP A 303 -5.36 2.10 -6.12
CA TRP A 303 -4.82 1.54 -7.35
C TRP A 303 -5.13 2.44 -8.54
N VAL A 304 -4.11 2.69 -9.33
CA VAL A 304 -4.15 3.55 -10.51
C VAL A 304 -4.09 2.69 -11.74
N VAL A 305 -5.15 2.72 -12.55
CA VAL A 305 -5.32 1.83 -13.70
C VAL A 305 -5.39 2.65 -14.98
N ASN A 306 -4.62 2.21 -15.98
CA ASN A 306 -4.72 2.74 -17.34
C ASN A 306 -5.91 2.07 -18.06
N PRO A 307 -6.96 2.81 -18.45
CA PRO A 307 -8.11 2.23 -19.12
C PRO A 307 -7.84 1.75 -20.56
N HIS A 308 -6.65 2.06 -21.10
CA HIS A 308 -6.23 1.70 -22.45
C HIS A 308 -5.37 0.43 -22.52
N LEU A 309 -5.30 -0.36 -21.44
CA LEU A 309 -4.70 -1.70 -21.47
C LEU A 309 -5.44 -2.57 -22.53
N ASP A 310 -4.73 -3.54 -23.10
CA ASP A 310 -5.36 -4.52 -23.97
C ASP A 310 -6.48 -5.30 -23.24
N SER A 311 -7.41 -5.87 -24.00
CA SER A 311 -8.62 -6.48 -23.43
C SER A 311 -8.34 -7.65 -22.48
N GLU A 312 -7.29 -8.42 -22.70
CA GLU A 312 -6.94 -9.55 -21.84
C GLU A 312 -6.35 -9.05 -20.52
N SER A 313 -5.37 -8.16 -20.57
CA SER A 313 -4.77 -7.51 -19.40
C SER A 313 -5.83 -6.76 -18.58
N MET A 314 -6.74 -6.04 -19.22
CA MET A 314 -7.83 -5.35 -18.54
C MET A 314 -8.77 -6.31 -17.82
N MET A 315 -9.07 -7.47 -18.41
CA MET A 315 -9.91 -8.47 -17.77
C MET A 315 -9.27 -9.02 -16.50
N ASP A 316 -7.99 -9.33 -16.55
CA ASP A 316 -7.24 -9.83 -15.39
C ASP A 316 -7.14 -8.79 -14.27
N VAL A 317 -6.85 -7.53 -14.61
CA VAL A 317 -6.85 -6.39 -13.67
C VAL A 317 -8.21 -6.25 -12.98
N ARG A 318 -9.30 -6.35 -13.73
CA ARG A 318 -10.66 -6.25 -13.17
C ARG A 318 -11.01 -7.41 -12.24
N HIS A 319 -10.61 -8.63 -12.58
CA HIS A 319 -10.80 -9.79 -11.70
C HIS A 319 -10.06 -9.58 -10.39
N LEU A 320 -8.82 -9.11 -10.43
CA LEU A 320 -8.03 -8.83 -9.25
C LEU A 320 -8.66 -7.69 -8.41
N ILE A 321 -9.06 -6.57 -9.03
CA ILE A 321 -9.74 -5.46 -8.34
C ILE A 321 -11.04 -5.95 -7.69
N SER A 322 -11.86 -6.72 -8.41
CA SER A 322 -13.10 -7.27 -7.88
C SER A 322 -12.85 -8.17 -6.67
N TRP A 323 -11.78 -8.98 -6.70
CA TRP A 323 -11.39 -9.82 -5.57
C TRP A 323 -10.89 -8.97 -4.38
N VAL A 324 -10.05 -7.96 -4.63
CA VAL A 324 -9.54 -7.05 -3.59
C VAL A 324 -10.67 -6.30 -2.91
N LEU A 325 -11.63 -5.77 -3.68
CA LEU A 325 -12.79 -5.06 -3.14
C LEU A 325 -13.90 -5.99 -2.58
N GLY A 326 -13.73 -7.29 -2.71
CA GLY A 326 -14.56 -8.33 -2.12
C GLY A 326 -13.83 -9.08 -1.01
N SER A 327 -13.29 -10.24 -1.35
CA SER A 327 -12.58 -11.13 -0.40
C SER A 327 -11.32 -10.49 0.19
N GLY A 328 -10.67 -9.59 -0.55
CA GLY A 328 -9.48 -8.85 -0.13
C GLY A 328 -9.76 -7.83 0.98
N GLN A 329 -11.03 -7.44 1.20
CA GLN A 329 -11.46 -6.58 2.32
C GLN A 329 -11.67 -7.35 3.63
N ASN A 330 -11.20 -8.60 3.72
CA ASN A 330 -11.27 -9.36 4.97
C ASN A 330 -10.53 -8.61 6.10
N PRO A 331 -11.18 -8.29 7.24
CA PRO A 331 -10.58 -7.51 8.31
C PRO A 331 -9.25 -8.09 8.81
N SER A 332 -9.18 -9.39 9.06
CA SER A 332 -7.95 -10.03 9.57
C SER A 332 -6.77 -9.89 8.59
N LEU A 333 -7.03 -9.87 7.28
CA LEU A 333 -6.00 -9.67 6.27
C LEU A 333 -5.50 -8.22 6.27
N LEU A 334 -6.43 -7.25 6.27
CA LEU A 334 -6.12 -5.83 6.29
C LEU A 334 -5.42 -5.41 7.59
N GLU A 335 -6.00 -5.75 8.75
CA GLU A 335 -5.45 -5.45 10.07
C GLU A 335 -4.05 -6.02 10.26
N SER A 336 -3.80 -7.25 9.77
CA SER A 336 -2.47 -7.87 9.80
C SER A 336 -1.41 -7.12 8.96
N ALA A 337 -1.86 -6.25 8.08
CA ALA A 337 -1.02 -5.36 7.26
C ALA A 337 -1.09 -3.89 7.71
N GLY A 338 -1.83 -3.58 8.79
CA GLY A 338 -1.93 -2.23 9.33
C GLY A 338 -2.94 -1.32 8.61
N PHE A 339 -3.88 -1.90 7.87
CA PHE A 339 -4.85 -1.15 7.05
C PHE A 339 -6.28 -1.34 7.56
N ALA A 340 -7.10 -0.32 7.33
CA ALA A 340 -8.53 -0.38 7.53
C ALA A 340 -9.27 -0.61 6.19
N PRO A 341 -10.42 -1.31 6.21
CA PRO A 341 -11.18 -1.58 5.00
C PRO A 341 -11.86 -0.31 4.45
N VAL A 342 -11.99 -0.24 3.13
CA VAL A 342 -12.84 0.77 2.49
C VAL A 342 -14.27 0.59 3.00
N PRO A 343 -15.00 1.67 3.37
CA PRO A 343 -16.38 1.58 3.86
C PRO A 343 -17.35 1.11 2.78
N MET A 344 -17.36 -0.18 2.48
CA MET A 344 -18.03 -0.82 1.33
C MET A 344 -19.53 -0.57 1.23
N ASN A 345 -20.23 -0.44 2.36
CA ASN A 345 -21.68 -0.20 2.37
C ASN A 345 -22.06 1.12 1.69
N SER A 346 -21.23 2.15 1.85
CA SER A 346 -21.42 3.48 1.28
C SER A 346 -20.81 3.63 -0.12
N THR A 347 -19.83 2.77 -0.48
CA THR A 347 -19.04 2.91 -1.71
C THR A 347 -19.38 1.89 -2.79
N ARG A 348 -20.13 0.84 -2.45
CA ARG A 348 -20.47 -0.27 -3.37
C ARG A 348 -21.10 0.17 -4.72
N PRO A 349 -21.99 1.17 -4.80
CA PRO A 349 -22.49 1.65 -6.07
C PRO A 349 -21.40 2.24 -6.96
N LEU A 350 -20.52 3.06 -6.40
CA LEU A 350 -19.39 3.69 -7.10
C LEU A 350 -18.41 2.65 -7.64
N ILE A 351 -18.07 1.65 -6.81
CA ILE A 351 -17.18 0.54 -7.20
C ILE A 351 -17.76 -0.23 -8.38
N ARG A 352 -19.07 -0.52 -8.38
CA ARG A 352 -19.73 -1.18 -9.52
C ARG A 352 -19.66 -0.34 -10.79
N GLU A 353 -19.82 0.96 -10.66
CA GLU A 353 -19.72 1.89 -11.77
C GLU A 353 -18.30 1.95 -12.32
N TRP A 354 -17.28 2.04 -11.47
CA TRP A 354 -15.87 2.00 -11.89
C TRP A 354 -15.53 0.72 -12.63
N LEU A 355 -15.89 -0.45 -12.07
CA LEU A 355 -15.63 -1.73 -12.72
C LEU A 355 -16.34 -1.86 -14.06
N ARG A 356 -17.55 -1.28 -14.20
CA ARG A 356 -18.28 -1.23 -15.48
C ARG A 356 -17.58 -0.32 -16.48
N ASN A 357 -17.15 0.86 -16.06
CA ASN A 357 -16.50 1.84 -16.93
C ASN A 357 -15.12 1.35 -17.40
N LEU A 358 -14.37 0.65 -16.56
CA LEU A 358 -13.15 -0.04 -16.98
C LEU A 358 -13.41 -1.11 -18.06
N LEU A 359 -14.62 -1.75 -18.06
CA LEU A 359 -15.02 -2.69 -19.13
C LEU A 359 -15.24 -2.04 -20.47
N LEU A 360 -15.82 -0.86 -20.44
CA LEU A 360 -16.32 -0.21 -21.66
C LEU A 360 -15.24 0.62 -22.35
N GLY A 361 -14.01 0.67 -21.79
CA GLY A 361 -12.95 1.57 -22.28
C GLY A 361 -13.37 3.06 -22.25
N ASN A 362 -14.45 3.36 -21.53
CA ASN A 362 -14.96 4.72 -21.43
C ASN A 362 -14.11 5.47 -20.40
N SER A 363 -13.38 6.48 -20.85
CA SER A 363 -12.90 7.53 -19.97
C SER A 363 -14.08 8.01 -19.10
N PHE A 364 -13.86 8.12 -17.79
CA PHE A 364 -14.89 8.59 -16.86
C PHE A 364 -15.36 9.98 -17.28
N LYS A 365 -16.41 10.05 -18.09
CA LYS A 365 -17.17 11.29 -18.22
C LYS A 365 -17.86 11.51 -16.88
N VAL A 366 -17.27 12.38 -16.05
CA VAL A 366 -17.97 12.95 -14.91
C VAL A 366 -19.24 13.58 -15.48
N VAL A 367 -20.38 12.95 -15.27
CA VAL A 367 -21.66 13.60 -15.47
C VAL A 367 -21.75 14.63 -14.36
N THR A 368 -21.35 15.87 -14.65
CA THR A 368 -21.70 17.01 -13.83
C THR A 368 -23.22 17.14 -13.90
N PRO A 369 -23.95 17.07 -12.77
CA PRO A 369 -25.33 17.51 -12.77
C PRO A 369 -25.33 18.99 -13.16
N GLY A 370 -26.14 19.36 -14.15
CA GLY A 370 -26.35 20.72 -14.58
C GLY A 370 -26.97 21.59 -13.50
#